data_f219504929f0da0bdb581721deab00d2
#
_entry.id   f219504929f0da0bdb581721deab00d2
#
_cell.length_a   1.000
_cell.length_b   1.000
_cell.length_c   1.000
_cell.angle_alpha   90.00
_cell.angle_beta   90.00
_cell.angle_gamma   90.00
#
_symmetry.space_group_name_H-M   'P 1'
#
loop_
_entity.id
_entity.type
_entity.pdbx_description
1 polymer ?
#
loop_
_entity_poly.entity_id
_entity_poly.type
_entity_poly.pdbx_seq_one_letter_code
_entity_poly.pdbx_strand_id
1 'polypeptide(L)'
;MGNYTAMVIRMRAFTAFFIFLLVCAVDARGADVAQPKGGGVSWPTATEVSVRFSRHEGFDRIVFEAPDELFIKSTVVTTTQNQIKIQFPGNLDLKSPGPLDIDTSLKWRTYLIKEKDPFTIKVLKLSSPPRLSIDIMTVQKEEVRKPAVVETIPSEMAAHFTVVIDPGHGGYDLGIISGDLREKDISVSLARDMEAALLKKKRSVFLTRKSDQFLSIDERDMFALQKSPDVFLSLHLSLSDSFVIYTSSGEPANTESSPAELYSLTSRQRKFADKSRALAEDFGKFIKDEFKTEIIMRELSLPLLNAIGAPAVLIEFPRSIVYDKVARARITDALVKGISFYESR
;
A
#
# COMPACT_ATOMS: atom_id res chain seq x y z
N MET A 1 -63.63 -21.40 25.26
CA MET A 1 -63.08 -20.16 25.83
C MET A 1 -61.56 -20.19 25.57
N GLY A 2 -61.16 -19.60 24.46
CA GLY A 2 -59.82 -19.61 23.96
C GLY A 2 -59.26 -18.20 23.91
N ASN A 3 -58.15 -17.97 24.60
CA ASN A 3 -57.46 -16.71 24.54
C ASN A 3 -56.38 -16.73 23.47
N TYR A 4 -56.53 -15.92 22.45
CA TYR A 4 -55.49 -15.64 21.47
C TYR A 4 -54.57 -14.54 22.02
N THR A 5 -53.30 -14.90 22.26
CA THR A 5 -52.28 -13.92 22.59
C THR A 5 -51.59 -13.48 21.31
N ALA A 6 -51.78 -12.25 20.91
CA ALA A 6 -51.11 -11.66 19.75
C ALA A 6 -49.61 -11.38 20.06
N MET A 7 -48.75 -11.98 19.27
CA MET A 7 -47.29 -11.78 19.31
C MET A 7 -46.95 -10.53 18.47
N VAL A 8 -46.61 -9.44 19.15
CA VAL A 8 -46.16 -8.20 18.53
C VAL A 8 -44.67 -8.37 18.15
N ILE A 9 -44.37 -8.53 16.87
CA ILE A 9 -43.01 -8.49 16.35
C ILE A 9 -42.57 -7.02 16.24
N ARG A 10 -41.68 -6.61 17.12
CA ARG A 10 -40.98 -5.29 16.98
C ARG A 10 -39.90 -5.43 15.92
N MET A 11 -40.14 -4.91 14.73
CA MET A 11 -39.11 -4.62 13.73
C MET A 11 -38.21 -3.48 14.24
N ARG A 12 -36.97 -3.80 14.54
CA ARG A 12 -35.93 -2.80 14.72
C ARG A 12 -35.40 -2.39 13.36
N ALA A 13 -35.60 -1.13 13.01
CA ALA A 13 -35.06 -0.52 11.81
C ALA A 13 -33.52 -0.52 11.86
N PHE A 14 -32.89 -1.24 10.95
CA PHE A 14 -31.48 -1.14 10.65
C PHE A 14 -31.29 0.07 9.72
N THR A 15 -30.70 1.13 10.23
CA THR A 15 -30.27 2.27 9.41
C THR A 15 -28.96 1.89 8.73
N ALA A 16 -29.05 1.37 7.51
CA ALA A 16 -27.87 1.18 6.65
C ALA A 16 -27.48 2.53 6.06
N PHE A 17 -26.29 2.99 6.39
CA PHE A 17 -25.67 4.17 5.80
C PHE A 17 -25.15 3.79 4.42
N PHE A 18 -25.92 4.11 3.38
CA PHE A 18 -25.55 3.89 1.99
C PHE A 18 -24.62 5.02 1.53
N ILE A 19 -23.38 4.67 1.20
CA ILE A 19 -22.52 5.52 0.37
C ILE A 19 -23.11 5.50 -1.04
N PHE A 20 -23.54 6.67 -1.51
CA PHE A 20 -24.17 6.86 -2.82
C PHE A 20 -23.11 6.66 -3.92
N LEU A 21 -23.09 5.47 -4.50
CA LEU A 21 -22.49 5.23 -5.80
C LEU A 21 -23.64 5.35 -6.82
N LEU A 22 -23.66 6.46 -7.55
CA LEU A 22 -24.68 6.72 -8.58
C LEU A 22 -24.46 5.78 -9.76
N VAL A 23 -25.14 4.64 -9.76
CA VAL A 23 -25.24 3.79 -10.93
C VAL A 23 -26.51 4.21 -11.69
N CYS A 24 -26.32 4.92 -12.82
CA CYS A 24 -27.41 5.15 -13.77
C CYS A 24 -27.69 3.86 -14.52
N ALA A 25 -28.80 3.19 -14.19
CA ALA A 25 -29.39 2.19 -15.07
C ALA A 25 -30.01 2.90 -16.28
N VAL A 26 -29.53 2.59 -17.47
CA VAL A 26 -30.12 3.08 -18.75
C VAL A 26 -31.21 2.14 -19.17
N ASP A 27 -32.43 2.65 -19.16
CA ASP A 27 -33.62 1.99 -19.74
C ASP A 27 -33.59 2.17 -21.27
N ALA A 28 -33.64 1.06 -22.00
CA ALA A 28 -33.59 1.06 -23.46
C ALA A 28 -34.93 1.46 -24.08
N ARG A 29 -35.22 2.75 -24.14
CA ARG A 29 -36.21 3.33 -25.09
C ARG A 29 -35.66 4.67 -25.54
N GLY A 30 -35.38 4.77 -26.85
CA GLY A 30 -34.81 5.92 -27.50
C GLY A 30 -35.51 7.24 -27.18
N ALA A 31 -34.82 8.06 -26.40
CA ALA A 31 -35.03 9.48 -26.34
C ALA A 31 -33.61 10.11 -26.31
N ASP A 32 -33.39 11.03 -27.25
CA ASP A 32 -32.18 11.86 -27.29
C ASP A 32 -32.02 12.60 -25.96
N VAL A 33 -31.26 12.03 -25.03
CA VAL A 33 -30.84 12.73 -23.83
C VAL A 33 -29.55 13.44 -24.18
N ALA A 34 -29.63 14.76 -24.26
CA ALA A 34 -28.46 15.62 -24.38
C ALA A 34 -27.45 15.24 -23.29
N GLN A 35 -26.26 14.81 -23.69
CA GLN A 35 -25.15 14.52 -22.78
C GLN A 35 -24.85 15.76 -21.96
N PRO A 36 -24.71 15.68 -20.62
CA PRO A 36 -24.21 16.79 -19.84
C PRO A 36 -22.80 17.08 -20.34
N LYS A 37 -22.56 18.33 -20.75
CA LYS A 37 -21.23 18.83 -21.10
C LYS A 37 -20.39 18.79 -19.81
N GLY A 38 -19.78 17.63 -19.53
CA GLY A 38 -18.72 17.52 -18.57
C GLY A 38 -17.55 18.34 -19.08
N GLY A 39 -17.16 19.36 -18.33
CA GLY A 39 -15.98 20.16 -18.62
C GLY A 39 -14.72 19.30 -18.51
N GLY A 40 -14.48 18.46 -19.51
CA GLY A 40 -13.22 17.76 -19.67
C GLY A 40 -12.16 18.81 -20.02
N VAL A 41 -11.07 18.85 -19.28
CA VAL A 41 -9.89 19.64 -19.65
C VAL A 41 -9.43 19.13 -21.01
N SER A 42 -9.64 19.90 -22.07
CA SER A 42 -9.13 19.58 -23.41
C SER A 42 -7.69 20.07 -23.47
N TRP A 43 -6.75 19.14 -23.50
CA TRP A 43 -5.36 19.48 -23.76
C TRP A 43 -5.19 19.88 -25.22
N PRO A 44 -4.29 20.85 -25.52
CA PRO A 44 -3.96 21.22 -26.89
C PRO A 44 -3.49 19.98 -27.68
N THR A 45 -3.48 20.06 -29.00
CA THR A 45 -3.17 18.96 -29.92
C THR A 45 -1.86 18.24 -29.56
N ALA A 46 -0.87 18.98 -29.00
CA ALA A 46 0.31 18.45 -28.33
C ALA A 46 0.78 19.45 -27.26
N THR A 47 1.19 18.93 -26.09
CA THR A 47 1.78 19.73 -25.02
C THR A 47 3.29 19.66 -25.14
N GLU A 48 3.96 20.84 -25.19
CA GLU A 48 5.42 20.90 -25.17
C GLU A 48 5.91 20.43 -23.78
N VAL A 49 6.77 19.42 -23.76
CA VAL A 49 7.37 18.87 -22.56
C VAL A 49 8.86 18.76 -22.75
N SER A 50 9.64 19.46 -21.95
CA SER A 50 11.08 19.28 -21.95
C SER A 50 11.47 18.04 -21.19
N VAL A 51 12.40 17.24 -21.75
CA VAL A 51 12.95 16.06 -21.09
C VAL A 51 14.45 16.20 -20.93
N ARG A 52 14.94 15.86 -19.73
CA ARG A 52 16.37 15.85 -19.40
C ARG A 52 16.73 14.55 -18.73
N PHE A 53 17.90 14.04 -19.05
CA PHE A 53 18.47 12.84 -18.45
C PHE A 53 19.80 13.17 -17.80
N SER A 54 20.09 12.59 -16.65
CA SER A 54 21.38 12.76 -15.96
C SER A 54 21.73 11.48 -15.19
N ARG A 55 23.03 11.11 -15.23
CA ARG A 55 23.57 10.02 -14.42
C ARG A 55 24.12 10.56 -13.12
N HIS A 56 23.84 9.85 -12.04
CA HIS A 56 24.33 10.12 -10.70
C HIS A 56 24.95 8.86 -10.12
N GLU A 57 25.71 9.01 -9.06
CA GLU A 57 26.23 7.85 -8.32
C GLU A 57 25.06 7.08 -7.67
N GLY A 58 24.81 5.85 -8.12
CA GLY A 58 23.77 4.96 -7.62
C GLY A 58 22.38 5.12 -8.25
N PHE A 59 22.13 6.10 -9.13
CA PHE A 59 20.86 6.22 -9.85
C PHE A 59 20.98 7.06 -11.12
N ASP A 60 20.13 6.80 -12.08
CA ASP A 60 19.90 7.63 -13.26
C ASP A 60 18.61 8.46 -13.04
N ARG A 61 18.64 9.73 -13.46
CA ARG A 61 17.47 10.63 -13.31
C ARG A 61 16.96 11.10 -14.66
N ILE A 62 15.65 10.93 -14.87
CA ILE A 62 14.94 11.56 -15.98
C ILE A 62 13.92 12.55 -15.44
N VAL A 63 13.88 13.75 -16.04
CA VAL A 63 12.97 14.82 -15.62
C VAL A 63 12.16 15.28 -16.83
N PHE A 64 10.84 15.26 -16.69
CA PHE A 64 9.89 15.85 -17.63
C PHE A 64 9.36 17.14 -17.01
N GLU A 65 9.48 18.25 -17.72
CA GLU A 65 8.96 19.56 -17.30
C GLU A 65 7.90 20.01 -18.30
N ALA A 66 6.72 20.35 -17.81
CA ALA A 66 5.57 20.78 -18.60
C ALA A 66 5.09 22.15 -18.13
N PRO A 67 4.39 22.93 -18.97
CA PRO A 67 3.87 24.24 -18.59
C PRO A 67 2.74 24.19 -17.57
N ASP A 68 2.06 23.05 -17.44
CA ASP A 68 0.86 22.90 -16.64
C ASP A 68 1.02 21.85 -15.52
N GLU A 69 0.69 22.25 -14.29
CA GLU A 69 0.80 21.41 -13.11
C GLU A 69 -0.17 20.22 -13.16
N LEU A 70 -1.41 20.45 -13.65
CA LEU A 70 -2.41 19.40 -13.76
C LEU A 70 -1.98 18.33 -14.77
N PHE A 71 -1.26 18.73 -15.83
CA PHE A 71 -0.68 17.81 -16.81
C PHE A 71 0.31 16.84 -16.13
N ILE A 72 1.19 17.36 -15.30
CA ILE A 72 2.15 16.55 -14.52
C ILE A 72 1.41 15.69 -13.46
N LYS A 73 0.46 16.27 -12.71
CA LYS A 73 -0.30 15.55 -11.69
C LYS A 73 -1.10 14.38 -12.28
N SER A 74 -1.67 14.55 -13.48
CA SER A 74 -2.46 13.54 -14.18
C SER A 74 -1.61 12.50 -14.92
N THR A 75 -0.30 12.64 -14.96
CA THR A 75 0.60 11.66 -15.58
C THR A 75 0.71 10.40 -14.69
N VAL A 76 0.59 9.23 -15.31
CA VAL A 76 0.68 7.93 -14.64
C VAL A 76 2.01 7.27 -14.98
N VAL A 77 2.71 6.77 -13.97
CA VAL A 77 3.95 6.00 -14.13
C VAL A 77 3.70 4.58 -13.66
N THR A 78 4.02 3.61 -14.48
CA THR A 78 3.93 2.17 -14.17
C THR A 78 5.20 1.47 -14.56
N THR A 79 5.56 0.39 -13.86
CA THR A 79 6.77 -0.39 -14.13
C THR A 79 6.44 -1.86 -14.39
N THR A 80 7.29 -2.49 -15.17
CA THR A 80 7.39 -3.94 -15.32
C THR A 80 8.82 -4.34 -15.01
N GLN A 81 9.16 -5.63 -15.12
CA GLN A 81 10.52 -6.12 -14.80
C GLN A 81 11.65 -5.43 -15.56
N ASN A 82 11.37 -4.97 -16.79
CA ASN A 82 12.39 -4.40 -17.69
C ASN A 82 11.94 -3.10 -18.37
N GLN A 83 10.87 -2.46 -17.87
CA GLN A 83 10.33 -1.28 -18.54
C GLN A 83 9.63 -0.34 -17.58
N ILE A 84 9.83 0.97 -17.77
CA ILE A 84 9.07 2.05 -17.14
C ILE A 84 8.16 2.66 -18.21
N LYS A 85 6.86 2.66 -17.95
CA LYS A 85 5.85 3.26 -18.82
C LYS A 85 5.31 4.53 -18.17
N ILE A 86 5.42 5.65 -18.87
CA ILE A 86 4.92 6.96 -18.44
C ILE A 86 3.81 7.34 -19.40
N GLN A 87 2.60 7.45 -18.87
CA GLN A 87 1.41 7.81 -19.65
C GLN A 87 0.93 9.20 -19.28
N PHE A 88 1.07 10.12 -20.23
CA PHE A 88 0.64 11.51 -20.08
C PHE A 88 -0.85 11.67 -20.42
N PRO A 89 -1.52 12.71 -19.89
CA PRO A 89 -2.96 12.93 -20.15
C PRO A 89 -3.26 13.38 -21.59
N GLY A 90 -2.27 13.95 -22.30
CA GLY A 90 -2.37 14.41 -23.69
C GLY A 90 -1.16 14.02 -24.54
N ASN A 91 -1.23 14.35 -25.83
CA ASN A 91 -0.11 14.15 -26.76
C ASN A 91 1.06 15.05 -26.38
N LEU A 92 2.29 14.60 -26.67
CA LEU A 92 3.54 15.27 -26.31
C LEU A 92 4.24 15.83 -27.57
N ASP A 93 4.74 17.05 -27.45
CA ASP A 93 5.86 17.57 -28.24
C ASP A 93 7.10 17.61 -27.34
N LEU A 94 7.91 16.54 -27.44
CA LEU A 94 9.09 16.39 -26.58
C LEU A 94 10.25 17.24 -27.09
N LYS A 95 10.79 18.06 -26.20
CA LYS A 95 12.02 18.81 -26.40
C LYS A 95 13.13 18.25 -25.53
N SER A 96 14.22 17.81 -26.14
CA SER A 96 15.42 17.39 -25.44
C SER A 96 16.59 18.25 -25.81
N PRO A 97 17.40 18.74 -24.87
CA PRO A 97 18.60 19.55 -25.16
C PRO A 97 19.71 18.72 -25.83
N GLY A 98 19.59 17.40 -25.88
CA GLY A 98 20.55 16.48 -26.47
C GLY A 98 20.03 15.05 -26.54
N PRO A 99 20.82 14.11 -27.07
CA PRO A 99 20.47 12.71 -27.08
C PRO A 99 20.29 12.20 -25.63
N LEU A 100 19.24 11.42 -25.41
CA LEU A 100 19.04 10.75 -24.12
C LEU A 100 19.87 9.46 -24.17
N ASP A 101 20.85 9.34 -23.30
CA ASP A 101 21.72 8.14 -23.21
C ASP A 101 21.02 7.02 -22.44
N ILE A 102 19.82 6.68 -22.89
CA ILE A 102 18.95 5.66 -22.32
C ILE A 102 18.01 5.14 -23.41
N ASP A 103 17.69 3.85 -23.40
CA ASP A 103 16.80 3.23 -24.39
C ASP A 103 15.35 3.65 -24.16
N THR A 104 14.85 4.54 -25.01
CA THR A 104 13.52 5.11 -24.87
C THR A 104 12.73 5.06 -26.16
N SER A 105 11.41 5.08 -26.03
CA SER A 105 10.52 5.27 -27.17
C SER A 105 9.28 6.08 -26.77
N LEU A 106 8.81 6.91 -27.68
CA LEU A 106 7.57 7.66 -27.52
C LEU A 106 6.55 7.20 -28.55
N LYS A 107 5.38 6.82 -28.09
CA LYS A 107 4.22 6.54 -28.94
C LYS A 107 3.01 7.29 -28.43
N TRP A 108 2.55 8.28 -29.19
CA TRP A 108 1.41 9.13 -28.84
C TRP A 108 1.68 9.91 -27.52
N ARG A 109 1.00 9.50 -26.45
CA ARG A 109 1.13 10.07 -25.10
C ARG A 109 1.84 9.14 -24.11
N THR A 110 2.47 8.08 -24.62
CA THR A 110 3.14 7.07 -23.78
C THR A 110 4.63 7.10 -24.05
N TYR A 111 5.41 7.40 -23.03
CA TYR A 111 6.86 7.35 -23.05
C TYR A 111 7.31 6.07 -22.35
N LEU A 112 8.17 5.32 -22.99
CA LEU A 112 8.68 4.04 -22.51
C LEU A 112 10.19 4.15 -22.32
N ILE A 113 10.67 3.69 -21.18
CA ILE A 113 12.10 3.50 -20.88
C ILE A 113 12.31 2.02 -20.71
N LYS A 114 13.31 1.46 -21.39
CA LYS A 114 13.68 0.05 -21.25
C LYS A 114 14.96 -0.06 -20.44
N GLU A 115 14.92 -0.93 -19.46
CA GLU A 115 16.06 -1.28 -18.63
C GLU A 115 16.48 -2.73 -18.85
N LYS A 116 17.77 -2.96 -18.90
CA LYS A 116 18.34 -4.31 -19.10
C LYS A 116 18.48 -5.06 -17.80
N ASP A 117 18.82 -4.35 -16.75
CA ASP A 117 19.05 -4.88 -15.42
C ASP A 117 17.81 -4.64 -14.51
N PRO A 118 17.62 -5.45 -13.47
CA PRO A 118 16.60 -5.19 -12.47
C PRO A 118 16.75 -3.80 -11.88
N PHE A 119 15.67 -3.06 -11.75
CA PHE A 119 15.68 -1.68 -11.28
C PHE A 119 14.55 -1.40 -10.30
N THR A 120 14.71 -0.35 -9.53
CA THR A 120 13.65 0.31 -8.76
C THR A 120 13.56 1.76 -9.20
N ILE A 121 12.38 2.39 -9.01
CA ILE A 121 12.21 3.81 -9.34
C ILE A 121 11.73 4.61 -8.13
N LYS A 122 12.12 5.89 -8.12
CA LYS A 122 11.52 6.89 -7.25
C LYS A 122 10.90 7.97 -8.11
N VAL A 123 9.60 8.21 -7.93
CA VAL A 123 8.83 9.18 -8.71
C VAL A 123 8.50 10.40 -7.85
N LEU A 124 8.81 11.59 -8.35
CA LEU A 124 8.50 12.87 -7.72
C LEU A 124 7.73 13.75 -8.69
N LYS A 125 6.57 14.25 -8.28
CA LYS A 125 5.82 15.28 -9.00
C LYS A 125 5.96 16.59 -8.26
N LEU A 126 6.50 17.61 -8.95
CA LEU A 126 6.79 18.92 -8.40
C LEU A 126 5.90 19.96 -9.08
N SER A 127 5.48 20.97 -8.34
CA SER A 127 4.50 21.97 -8.82
C SER A 127 5.14 23.26 -9.37
N SER A 128 6.34 23.60 -8.93
CA SER A 128 6.95 24.89 -9.29
C SER A 128 8.45 24.75 -9.57
N PRO A 129 8.88 24.73 -10.85
CA PRO A 129 8.06 24.52 -12.04
C PRO A 129 7.45 23.11 -12.09
N PRO A 130 6.32 22.92 -12.83
CA PRO A 130 5.68 21.61 -12.92
C PRO A 130 6.59 20.57 -13.54
N ARG A 131 6.98 19.55 -12.77
CA ARG A 131 7.94 18.52 -13.20
C ARG A 131 7.57 17.13 -12.67
N LEU A 132 7.82 16.13 -13.51
CA LEU A 132 7.88 14.73 -13.13
C LEU A 132 9.36 14.31 -13.12
N SER A 133 9.91 13.99 -11.98
CA SER A 133 11.25 13.44 -11.83
C SER A 133 11.17 11.96 -11.50
N ILE A 134 11.93 11.13 -12.22
CA ILE A 134 12.01 9.69 -12.01
C ILE A 134 13.48 9.34 -11.81
N ASP A 135 13.81 8.84 -10.63
CA ASP A 135 15.13 8.28 -10.33
C ASP A 135 15.06 6.77 -10.56
N ILE A 136 15.96 6.25 -11.38
CA ILE A 136 16.06 4.84 -11.74
C ILE A 136 17.31 4.31 -11.06
N MET A 137 17.11 3.39 -10.10
CA MET A 137 18.21 2.75 -9.37
C MET A 137 18.36 1.32 -9.87
N THR A 138 19.45 1.06 -10.58
CA THR A 138 19.78 -0.30 -11.01
C THR A 138 20.15 -1.13 -9.78
N VAL A 139 19.45 -2.23 -9.57
CA VAL A 139 19.84 -3.21 -8.57
C VAL A 139 21.05 -3.94 -9.15
N GLN A 140 22.25 -3.56 -8.74
CA GLN A 140 23.44 -4.33 -9.08
C GLN A 140 23.17 -5.76 -8.60
N LYS A 141 23.15 -6.67 -9.57
CA LYS A 141 23.27 -8.08 -9.28
C LYS A 141 24.60 -8.20 -8.56
N GLU A 142 24.59 -8.36 -7.24
CA GLU A 142 25.80 -8.79 -6.55
C GLU A 142 26.26 -9.99 -7.34
N GLU A 143 27.40 -9.83 -8.05
CA GLU A 143 28.10 -10.99 -8.61
C GLU A 143 28.19 -11.97 -7.46
N VAL A 144 27.58 -13.13 -7.66
CA VAL A 144 27.83 -14.28 -6.80
C VAL A 144 29.34 -14.47 -6.85
N ARG A 145 30.05 -13.78 -5.97
CA ARG A 145 31.44 -14.06 -5.70
C ARG A 145 31.45 -15.54 -5.43
N LYS A 146 32.11 -16.29 -6.32
CA LYS A 146 32.48 -17.69 -6.06
C LYS A 146 32.90 -17.73 -4.61
N PRO A 147 32.33 -18.60 -3.76
CA PRO A 147 32.65 -18.59 -2.35
C PRO A 147 34.17 -18.65 -2.21
N ALA A 148 34.79 -17.55 -1.84
CA ALA A 148 36.08 -17.59 -1.18
C ALA A 148 35.83 -18.54 0.00
N VAL A 149 36.72 -19.50 0.15
CA VAL A 149 36.71 -20.49 1.24
C VAL A 149 36.23 -19.78 2.51
N VAL A 150 34.97 -20.04 2.85
CA VAL A 150 34.40 -19.56 4.09
C VAL A 150 35.11 -20.35 5.15
N GLU A 151 36.07 -19.70 5.83
CA GLU A 151 36.43 -20.16 7.16
C GLU A 151 35.12 -20.34 7.91
N THR A 152 34.87 -21.54 8.33
CA THR A 152 33.67 -21.96 9.03
C THR A 152 33.47 -21.06 10.25
N ILE A 153 32.66 -20.00 10.09
CA ILE A 153 32.02 -19.35 11.20
C ILE A 153 31.06 -20.39 11.76
N PRO A 154 31.08 -20.68 13.06
CA PRO A 154 30.22 -21.70 13.63
C PRO A 154 28.77 -21.41 13.27
N SER A 155 28.08 -22.42 12.74
CA SER A 155 26.67 -22.41 12.37
C SER A 155 25.79 -22.19 13.61
N GLU A 156 25.65 -20.95 14.05
CA GLU A 156 24.60 -20.47 14.95
C GLU A 156 23.86 -19.29 14.32
N MET A 157 23.63 -19.31 13.01
CA MET A 157 22.55 -18.52 12.44
C MET A 157 21.26 -19.34 12.60
N ALA A 158 20.74 -19.36 13.83
CA ALA A 158 19.35 -19.64 14.05
C ALA A 158 18.55 -18.71 13.09
N ALA A 159 17.68 -19.29 12.28
CA ALA A 159 16.83 -18.52 11.38
C ALA A 159 16.13 -17.42 12.19
N HIS A 160 16.55 -16.18 12.04
CA HIS A 160 15.98 -15.08 12.78
C HIS A 160 14.60 -14.81 12.22
N PHE A 161 13.57 -14.96 13.06
CA PHE A 161 12.19 -14.63 12.71
C PHE A 161 12.11 -13.16 12.27
N THR A 162 11.67 -12.96 11.04
CA THR A 162 11.68 -11.67 10.36
C THR A 162 10.28 -11.05 10.33
N VAL A 163 10.17 -9.83 10.85
CA VAL A 163 8.92 -9.06 10.88
C VAL A 163 9.07 -7.83 10.02
N VAL A 164 8.16 -7.64 9.06
CA VAL A 164 7.99 -6.37 8.36
C VAL A 164 6.79 -5.65 8.96
N ILE A 165 7.02 -4.42 9.43
CA ILE A 165 5.97 -3.55 9.94
C ILE A 165 5.76 -2.42 8.92
N ASP A 166 4.52 -2.20 8.54
CA ASP A 166 4.12 -1.19 7.57
C ASP A 166 3.31 -0.08 8.24
N PRO A 167 3.94 1.06 8.57
CA PRO A 167 3.20 2.22 9.03
C PRO A 167 2.35 2.77 7.87
N GLY A 168 1.01 2.74 8.00
CA GLY A 168 0.10 3.25 6.99
C GLY A 168 0.35 4.72 6.63
N HIS A 169 -0.06 5.14 5.43
CA HIS A 169 0.04 6.52 4.93
C HIS A 169 1.48 7.04 4.84
N GLY A 170 1.66 8.37 4.79
CA GLY A 170 2.96 9.04 4.74
C GLY A 170 3.06 10.09 3.63
N GLY A 171 3.94 11.08 3.80
CA GLY A 171 4.10 12.18 2.87
C GLY A 171 2.82 13.01 2.75
N TYR A 172 2.29 13.15 1.55
CA TYR A 172 1.04 13.88 1.28
C TYR A 172 -0.23 13.11 1.70
N ASP A 173 -0.15 11.79 1.87
CA ASP A 173 -1.23 10.98 2.41
C ASP A 173 -1.20 11.06 3.95
N LEU A 174 -2.10 11.86 4.49
CA LEU A 174 -2.16 12.15 5.92
C LEU A 174 -2.88 11.05 6.71
N GLY A 175 -3.69 10.21 6.02
CA GLY A 175 -4.63 9.31 6.66
C GLY A 175 -5.73 10.07 7.42
N ILE A 176 -6.23 9.48 8.50
CA ILE A 176 -7.23 10.11 9.37
C ILE A 176 -6.60 11.30 10.10
N ILE A 177 -7.32 12.43 10.10
CA ILE A 177 -6.94 13.65 10.82
C ILE A 177 -7.88 13.85 12.00
N SER A 178 -7.35 14.13 13.19
CA SER A 178 -8.11 14.46 14.39
C SER A 178 -7.41 15.59 15.13
N GLY A 179 -7.92 16.83 15.00
CA GLY A 179 -7.22 18.02 15.46
C GLY A 179 -5.86 18.16 14.77
N ASP A 180 -4.80 18.31 15.54
CA ASP A 180 -3.42 18.41 15.02
C ASP A 180 -2.77 17.04 14.76
N LEU A 181 -3.46 15.96 15.08
CA LEU A 181 -2.93 14.61 14.99
C LEU A 181 -3.26 13.99 13.61
N ARG A 182 -2.27 13.35 13.01
CA ARG A 182 -2.36 12.70 11.70
C ARG A 182 -2.04 11.23 11.85
N GLU A 183 -2.80 10.38 11.20
CA GLU A 183 -2.59 8.92 11.23
C GLU A 183 -1.17 8.53 10.84
N LYS A 184 -0.63 9.18 9.80
CA LYS A 184 0.73 8.89 9.33
C LYS A 184 1.81 9.06 10.41
N ASP A 185 1.65 10.02 11.33
CA ASP A 185 2.63 10.29 12.38
C ASP A 185 2.49 9.30 13.53
N ILE A 186 1.26 8.89 13.81
CA ILE A 186 0.95 7.92 14.85
C ILE A 186 1.38 6.52 14.43
N SER A 187 1.06 6.12 13.20
CA SER A 187 1.42 4.79 12.67
C SER A 187 2.94 4.58 12.65
N VAL A 188 3.73 5.58 12.25
CA VAL A 188 5.20 5.47 12.28
C VAL A 188 5.74 5.48 13.71
N SER A 189 5.10 6.21 14.64
CA SER A 189 5.50 6.20 16.04
C SER A 189 5.27 4.83 16.68
N LEU A 190 4.08 4.23 16.46
CA LEU A 190 3.76 2.88 16.94
C LEU A 190 4.68 1.82 16.34
N ALA A 191 4.97 1.93 15.03
CA ALA A 191 5.88 1.00 14.36
C ALA A 191 7.29 1.05 14.96
N ARG A 192 7.80 2.23 15.33
CA ARG A 192 9.10 2.38 16.00
C ARG A 192 9.09 1.79 17.42
N ASP A 193 8.00 1.97 18.17
CA ASP A 193 7.84 1.38 19.49
C ASP A 193 7.89 -0.16 19.39
N MET A 194 7.22 -0.72 18.39
CA MET A 194 7.26 -2.17 18.10
C MET A 194 8.63 -2.65 17.63
N GLU A 195 9.29 -1.92 16.72
CA GLU A 195 10.65 -2.22 16.26
C GLU A 195 11.59 -2.33 17.47
N ALA A 196 11.58 -1.35 18.36
CA ALA A 196 12.41 -1.35 19.55
C ALA A 196 12.12 -2.54 20.50
N ALA A 197 10.85 -2.90 20.65
CA ALA A 197 10.45 -4.02 21.51
C ALA A 197 10.82 -5.40 20.93
N LEU A 198 10.67 -5.58 19.63
CA LEU A 198 10.99 -6.84 18.94
C LEU A 198 12.51 -7.04 18.80
N LEU A 199 13.28 -5.97 18.55
CA LEU A 199 14.75 -6.04 18.53
C LEU A 199 15.32 -6.52 19.88
N LYS A 200 14.74 -6.09 21.02
CA LYS A 200 15.11 -6.61 22.35
C LYS A 200 14.87 -8.11 22.47
N LYS A 201 13.95 -8.66 21.70
CA LYS A 201 13.67 -10.10 21.63
C LYS A 201 14.50 -10.82 20.56
N LYS A 202 15.52 -10.17 20.01
CA LYS A 202 16.43 -10.72 18.97
C LYS A 202 15.69 -11.11 17.67
N ARG A 203 14.61 -10.39 17.29
CA ARG A 203 13.93 -10.56 16.01
C ARG A 203 14.54 -9.63 14.96
N SER A 204 14.54 -10.05 13.71
CA SER A 204 14.83 -9.17 12.58
C SER A 204 13.62 -8.33 12.26
N VAL A 205 13.73 -7.01 12.33
CA VAL A 205 12.58 -6.10 12.15
C VAL A 205 12.91 -5.06 11.09
N PHE A 206 12.00 -4.88 10.15
CA PHE A 206 12.12 -3.88 9.09
C PHE A 206 10.84 -3.06 9.02
N LEU A 207 10.98 -1.74 8.94
CA LEU A 207 9.86 -0.83 8.70
C LEU A 207 9.82 -0.46 7.22
N THR A 208 8.64 -0.50 6.59
CA THR A 208 8.48 -0.07 5.18
C THR A 208 8.89 1.39 5.02
N ARG A 209 8.60 2.24 6.01
CA ARG A 209 9.10 3.62 6.11
C ARG A 209 9.51 3.96 7.54
N LYS A 210 10.55 4.77 7.65
CA LYS A 210 11.06 5.26 8.95
C LYS A 210 10.87 6.77 9.15
N SER A 211 10.35 7.45 8.13
CA SER A 211 10.14 8.90 8.13
C SER A 211 8.80 9.25 7.50
N ASP A 212 8.49 10.55 7.43
CA ASP A 212 7.32 11.06 6.73
C ASP A 212 7.53 11.02 5.21
N GLN A 213 7.38 9.83 4.62
CA GLN A 213 7.46 9.60 3.20
C GLN A 213 6.23 8.83 2.73
N PHE A 214 5.71 9.17 1.55
CA PHE A 214 4.68 8.39 0.87
C PHE A 214 5.29 7.14 0.26
N LEU A 215 4.61 6.01 0.44
CA LEU A 215 4.88 4.76 -0.28
C LEU A 215 3.59 4.26 -0.91
N SER A 216 3.66 3.93 -2.18
CA SER A 216 2.59 3.23 -2.89
C SER A 216 2.44 1.79 -2.39
N ILE A 217 1.32 1.16 -2.73
CA ILE A 217 1.09 -0.27 -2.41
C ILE A 217 2.18 -1.14 -3.03
N ASP A 218 2.56 -0.86 -4.27
CA ASP A 218 3.61 -1.61 -4.98
C ASP A 218 4.98 -1.48 -4.29
N GLU A 219 5.32 -0.28 -3.81
CA GLU A 219 6.58 -0.08 -3.07
C GLU A 219 6.58 -0.84 -1.74
N ARG A 220 5.43 -0.92 -1.05
CA ARG A 220 5.27 -1.73 0.18
C ARG A 220 5.39 -3.21 -0.11
N ASP A 221 4.76 -3.72 -1.19
CA ASP A 221 4.91 -5.12 -1.62
C ASP A 221 6.35 -5.46 -2.00
N MET A 222 6.99 -4.62 -2.81
CA MET A 222 8.39 -4.80 -3.21
C MET A 222 9.33 -4.82 -2.00
N PHE A 223 9.10 -3.94 -1.03
CA PHE A 223 9.87 -3.94 0.21
C PHE A 223 9.69 -5.25 0.98
N ALA A 224 8.45 -5.71 1.16
CA ALA A 224 8.15 -6.98 1.81
C ALA A 224 8.79 -8.16 1.06
N LEU A 225 8.71 -8.17 -0.28
CA LEU A 225 9.31 -9.20 -1.11
C LEU A 225 10.83 -9.30 -0.91
N GLN A 226 11.53 -8.16 -0.85
CA GLN A 226 12.98 -8.11 -0.60
C GLN A 226 13.37 -8.65 0.77
N LYS A 227 12.52 -8.45 1.78
CA LYS A 227 12.80 -8.88 3.15
C LYS A 227 12.35 -10.30 3.44
N SER A 228 11.48 -10.87 2.60
CA SER A 228 10.93 -12.23 2.76
C SER A 228 10.49 -12.50 4.21
N PRO A 229 9.53 -11.72 4.76
CA PRO A 229 9.20 -11.79 6.18
C PRO A 229 8.41 -13.05 6.53
N ASP A 230 8.56 -13.49 7.78
CA ASP A 230 7.68 -14.49 8.39
C ASP A 230 6.33 -13.90 8.78
N VAL A 231 6.27 -12.57 9.01
CA VAL A 231 5.06 -11.79 9.32
C VAL A 231 5.13 -10.41 8.70
N PHE A 232 4.05 -10.00 8.03
CA PHE A 232 3.80 -8.62 7.60
C PHE A 232 2.63 -8.03 8.39
N LEU A 233 2.86 -6.86 9.00
CA LEU A 233 1.88 -6.17 9.83
C LEU A 233 1.72 -4.72 9.39
N SER A 234 0.55 -4.35 8.87
CA SER A 234 0.22 -2.96 8.54
C SER A 234 -0.55 -2.30 9.69
N LEU A 235 -0.18 -1.07 10.03
CA LEU A 235 -0.70 -0.32 11.19
C LEU A 235 -1.48 0.90 10.73
N HIS A 236 -2.74 0.97 11.11
CA HIS A 236 -3.68 2.03 10.76
C HIS A 236 -4.51 2.51 11.95
N LEU A 237 -5.23 3.61 11.78
CA LEU A 237 -6.23 4.09 12.74
C LEU A 237 -7.64 3.75 12.28
N SER A 238 -8.52 3.43 13.21
CA SER A 238 -9.93 3.21 12.95
C SER A 238 -10.72 4.51 13.01
N LEU A 239 -11.71 4.66 12.12
CA LEU A 239 -12.73 5.68 12.23
C LEU A 239 -13.69 5.39 13.40
N SER A 240 -13.83 4.13 13.79
CA SER A 240 -14.60 3.68 14.94
C SER A 240 -13.72 3.63 16.20
N ASP A 241 -14.35 3.53 17.36
CA ASP A 241 -13.65 3.34 18.63
C ASP A 241 -13.45 1.84 18.94
N SER A 242 -13.04 1.08 17.94
CA SER A 242 -12.85 -0.37 18.00
C SER A 242 -11.54 -0.78 17.36
N PHE A 243 -10.97 -1.86 17.87
CA PHE A 243 -9.90 -2.57 17.17
C PHE A 243 -10.49 -3.39 16.03
N VAL A 244 -9.96 -3.22 14.83
CA VAL A 244 -10.35 -4.01 13.66
C VAL A 244 -9.12 -4.68 13.07
N ILE A 245 -9.20 -5.99 12.84
CA ILE A 245 -8.11 -6.75 12.23
C ILE A 245 -8.60 -7.29 10.89
N TYR A 246 -7.85 -7.01 9.85
CA TYR A 246 -8.17 -7.41 8.48
C TYR A 246 -7.18 -8.48 8.00
N THR A 247 -7.73 -9.47 7.32
CA THR A 247 -6.99 -10.44 6.50
C THR A 247 -7.51 -10.41 5.07
N SER A 248 -6.74 -10.98 4.14
CA SER A 248 -7.17 -11.10 2.75
C SER A 248 -8.35 -12.06 2.63
N SER A 249 -9.39 -11.67 1.90
CA SER A 249 -10.45 -12.60 1.52
C SER A 249 -9.98 -13.53 0.39
N GLY A 250 -10.28 -14.83 0.52
CA GLY A 250 -9.96 -15.84 -0.51
C GLY A 250 -10.86 -15.80 -1.75
N GLU A 251 -11.94 -15.02 -1.72
CA GLU A 251 -12.91 -14.97 -2.80
C GLU A 251 -12.41 -14.07 -3.96
N PRO A 252 -12.43 -14.56 -5.20
CA PRO A 252 -12.23 -13.69 -6.36
C PRO A 252 -13.38 -12.68 -6.41
N ALA A 253 -13.07 -11.40 -6.64
CA ALA A 253 -14.10 -10.40 -6.90
C ALA A 253 -14.89 -10.80 -8.16
N ASN A 254 -16.10 -11.30 -7.98
CA ASN A 254 -17.04 -11.63 -9.06
C ASN A 254 -17.61 -10.34 -9.65
N THR A 255 -16.84 -9.64 -10.49
CA THR A 255 -17.38 -8.53 -11.29
C THR A 255 -16.71 -8.50 -12.65
N GLU A 256 -17.51 -8.77 -13.68
CA GLU A 256 -17.11 -8.83 -15.09
C GLU A 256 -16.64 -7.48 -15.70
N SER A 257 -16.48 -6.41 -14.93
CA SER A 257 -16.22 -5.07 -15.47
C SER A 257 -15.40 -4.11 -14.59
N SER A 258 -14.52 -4.63 -13.75
CA SER A 258 -13.72 -3.79 -12.86
C SER A 258 -12.22 -4.17 -12.97
N PRO A 259 -11.27 -3.35 -12.55
CA PRO A 259 -9.87 -3.73 -12.46
C PRO A 259 -9.67 -4.86 -11.43
N ALA A 260 -10.27 -6.01 -11.72
CA ALA A 260 -10.34 -7.19 -10.86
C ALA A 260 -8.96 -7.71 -10.44
N GLU A 261 -7.92 -7.39 -11.21
CA GLU A 261 -6.54 -7.80 -10.89
C GLU A 261 -5.99 -7.13 -9.63
N LEU A 262 -6.36 -5.87 -9.34
CA LEU A 262 -5.92 -5.16 -8.13
C LEU A 262 -6.55 -5.70 -6.85
N TYR A 263 -7.73 -6.32 -6.95
CA TYR A 263 -8.48 -6.85 -5.81
C TYR A 263 -8.43 -8.37 -5.71
N SER A 264 -7.75 -9.04 -6.66
CA SER A 264 -7.59 -10.49 -6.60
C SER A 264 -6.42 -10.86 -5.68
N LEU A 265 -6.60 -11.94 -4.91
CA LEU A 265 -5.49 -12.57 -4.22
C LEU A 265 -4.42 -12.99 -5.21
N THR A 266 -3.20 -12.50 -5.03
CA THR A 266 -2.08 -13.02 -5.79
C THR A 266 -1.87 -14.50 -5.47
N SER A 267 -1.28 -15.25 -6.39
CA SER A 267 -0.91 -16.64 -6.16
C SER A 267 0.07 -16.79 -4.97
N ARG A 268 0.81 -15.74 -4.66
CA ARG A 268 1.73 -15.67 -3.51
C ARG A 268 0.96 -15.63 -2.20
N GLN A 269 0.01 -14.69 -2.04
CA GLN A 269 -0.76 -14.51 -0.81
C GLN A 269 -1.71 -15.67 -0.52
N ARG A 270 -2.28 -16.30 -1.56
CA ARG A 270 -3.18 -17.45 -1.40
C ARG A 270 -2.58 -18.58 -0.57
N LYS A 271 -1.26 -18.78 -0.68
CA LYS A 271 -0.53 -19.79 0.11
C LYS A 271 -0.47 -19.46 1.62
N PHE A 272 -0.71 -18.21 1.97
CA PHE A 272 -0.59 -17.72 3.35
C PHE A 272 -1.93 -17.34 3.99
N ALA A 273 -3.05 -17.52 3.29
CA ALA A 273 -4.37 -17.12 3.80
C ALA A 273 -4.69 -17.71 5.17
N ASP A 274 -4.50 -19.02 5.38
CA ASP A 274 -4.72 -19.67 6.66
C ASP A 274 -3.75 -19.18 7.75
N LYS A 275 -2.49 -18.96 7.39
CA LYS A 275 -1.49 -18.41 8.30
C LYS A 275 -1.79 -16.97 8.69
N SER A 276 -2.34 -16.17 7.75
CA SER A 276 -2.78 -14.80 8.02
C SER A 276 -3.98 -14.79 9.00
N ARG A 277 -4.94 -15.69 8.84
CA ARG A 277 -6.05 -15.86 9.80
C ARG A 277 -5.55 -16.26 11.19
N ALA A 278 -4.67 -17.23 11.28
CA ALA A 278 -4.09 -17.65 12.56
C ALA A 278 -3.34 -16.50 13.24
N LEU A 279 -2.57 -15.70 12.47
CA LEU A 279 -1.88 -14.51 12.96
C LEU A 279 -2.87 -13.45 13.48
N ALA A 280 -3.96 -13.22 12.74
CA ALA A 280 -5.01 -12.29 13.13
C ALA A 280 -5.70 -12.72 14.44
N GLU A 281 -6.01 -14.02 14.59
CA GLU A 281 -6.58 -14.60 15.83
C GLU A 281 -5.65 -14.40 17.03
N ASP A 282 -4.34 -14.60 16.83
CA ASP A 282 -3.35 -14.41 17.89
C ASP A 282 -3.29 -12.94 18.32
N PHE A 283 -3.25 -11.99 17.39
CA PHE A 283 -3.34 -10.58 17.72
C PHE A 283 -4.65 -10.25 18.44
N GLY A 284 -5.77 -10.73 17.91
CA GLY A 284 -7.09 -10.52 18.51
C GLY A 284 -7.16 -10.98 19.95
N LYS A 285 -6.62 -12.16 20.24
CA LYS A 285 -6.54 -12.73 21.60
C LYS A 285 -5.79 -11.80 22.56
N PHE A 286 -4.55 -11.42 22.21
CA PHE A 286 -3.73 -10.62 23.11
C PHE A 286 -4.23 -9.17 23.26
N ILE A 287 -4.82 -8.58 22.22
CA ILE A 287 -5.46 -7.25 22.31
C ILE A 287 -6.70 -7.34 23.21
N LYS A 288 -7.56 -8.36 23.01
CA LYS A 288 -8.75 -8.57 23.83
C LYS A 288 -8.40 -8.78 25.31
N ASP A 289 -7.38 -9.58 25.58
CA ASP A 289 -6.92 -9.83 26.94
C ASP A 289 -6.37 -8.58 27.62
N GLU A 290 -5.65 -7.73 26.86
CA GLU A 290 -5.06 -6.49 27.39
C GLU A 290 -6.09 -5.37 27.60
N PHE A 291 -6.99 -5.15 26.65
CA PHE A 291 -7.90 -4.02 26.66
C PHE A 291 -9.30 -4.37 27.16
N LYS A 292 -9.60 -5.65 27.37
CA LYS A 292 -10.93 -6.14 27.81
C LYS A 292 -12.06 -5.66 26.87
N THR A 293 -11.78 -5.66 25.58
CA THR A 293 -12.71 -5.19 24.53
C THR A 293 -12.91 -6.26 23.48
N GLU A 294 -14.00 -6.17 22.74
CA GLU A 294 -14.23 -7.03 21.59
C GLU A 294 -13.38 -6.56 20.38
N ILE A 295 -12.92 -7.52 19.61
CA ILE A 295 -12.12 -7.31 18.41
C ILE A 295 -12.98 -7.63 17.20
N ILE A 296 -13.01 -6.72 16.24
CA ILE A 296 -13.70 -6.93 14.97
C ILE A 296 -12.72 -7.59 13.99
N MET A 297 -13.02 -8.83 13.58
CA MET A 297 -12.26 -9.54 12.55
C MET A 297 -12.97 -9.38 11.21
N ARG A 298 -12.22 -9.04 10.16
CA ARG A 298 -12.77 -8.86 8.80
C ARG A 298 -11.88 -9.50 7.76
N GLU A 299 -12.49 -10.24 6.86
CA GLU A 299 -11.85 -10.70 5.63
C GLU A 299 -12.27 -9.77 4.49
N LEU A 300 -11.33 -9.02 3.95
CA LEU A 300 -11.56 -8.08 2.87
C LEU A 300 -10.47 -8.19 1.81
N SER A 301 -10.88 -7.95 0.56
CA SER A 301 -9.96 -7.90 -0.58
C SER A 301 -9.22 -6.55 -0.60
N LEU A 302 -8.30 -6.35 0.34
CA LEU A 302 -7.48 -5.14 0.42
C LEU A 302 -6.26 -5.28 -0.50
N PRO A 303 -6.02 -4.32 -1.43
CA PRO A 303 -4.93 -4.43 -2.40
C PRO A 303 -3.57 -4.71 -1.76
N LEU A 304 -3.24 -4.03 -0.65
CA LEU A 304 -1.98 -4.27 0.06
C LEU A 304 -1.88 -5.71 0.56
N LEU A 305 -2.87 -6.20 1.31
CA LEU A 305 -2.83 -7.55 1.87
C LEU A 305 -2.85 -8.63 0.77
N ASN A 306 -3.54 -8.36 -0.34
CA ASN A 306 -3.60 -9.29 -1.46
C ASN A 306 -2.26 -9.43 -2.20
N ALA A 307 -1.42 -8.39 -2.17
CA ALA A 307 -0.12 -8.39 -2.83
C ALA A 307 0.97 -9.11 -2.03
N ILE A 308 0.93 -9.02 -0.70
CA ILE A 308 2.00 -9.51 0.18
C ILE A 308 2.19 -11.03 0.09
N GLY A 309 3.40 -11.48 -0.16
CA GLY A 309 3.78 -12.89 -0.23
C GLY A 309 4.24 -13.48 1.12
N ALA A 310 3.51 -13.19 2.21
CA ALA A 310 3.78 -13.65 3.57
C ALA A 310 2.46 -13.69 4.38
N PRO A 311 2.43 -14.31 5.57
CA PRO A 311 1.36 -14.11 6.53
C PRO A 311 1.19 -12.62 6.82
N ALA A 312 0.02 -12.06 6.48
CA ALA A 312 -0.19 -10.61 6.47
C ALA A 312 -1.51 -10.22 7.14
N VAL A 313 -1.44 -9.20 7.98
CA VAL A 313 -2.60 -8.58 8.61
C VAL A 313 -2.48 -7.06 8.57
N LEU A 314 -3.64 -6.38 8.55
CA LEU A 314 -3.74 -4.94 8.79
C LEU A 314 -4.56 -4.76 10.07
N ILE A 315 -4.07 -3.92 10.98
CA ILE A 315 -4.77 -3.61 12.23
C ILE A 315 -5.10 -2.13 12.27
N GLU A 316 -6.37 -1.84 12.47
CA GLU A 316 -6.85 -0.50 12.81
C GLU A 316 -7.04 -0.38 14.32
N PHE A 317 -6.49 0.66 14.89
CA PHE A 317 -6.54 0.97 16.32
C PHE A 317 -7.55 2.08 16.61
N PRO A 318 -8.29 2.00 17.75
CA PRO A 318 -9.19 3.08 18.19
C PRO A 318 -8.42 4.39 18.36
N ARG A 319 -8.97 5.48 17.84
CA ARG A 319 -8.35 6.82 17.96
C ARG A 319 -8.19 7.25 19.42
N SER A 320 -9.19 6.99 20.23
CA SER A 320 -9.21 7.35 21.66
C SER A 320 -8.01 6.79 22.44
N ILE A 321 -7.48 5.64 22.02
CA ILE A 321 -6.43 4.92 22.75
C ILE A 321 -5.03 5.28 22.24
N VAL A 322 -4.86 5.46 20.93
CA VAL A 322 -3.52 5.57 20.32
C VAL A 322 -2.79 6.86 20.67
N TYR A 323 -3.51 7.88 21.10
CA TYR A 323 -2.93 9.16 21.50
C TYR A 323 -2.29 9.13 22.88
N ASP A 324 -2.72 8.21 23.74
CA ASP A 324 -2.11 8.02 25.04
C ASP A 324 -0.83 7.18 24.93
N LYS A 325 0.27 7.73 25.46
CA LYS A 325 1.57 7.03 25.45
C LYS A 325 1.54 5.72 26.24
N VAL A 326 0.79 5.67 27.33
CA VAL A 326 0.66 4.44 28.15
C VAL A 326 -0.12 3.39 27.38
N ALA A 327 -1.24 3.76 26.78
CA ALA A 327 -2.05 2.86 25.97
C ALA A 327 -1.28 2.36 24.74
N ARG A 328 -0.46 3.21 24.10
CA ARG A 328 0.40 2.83 23.00
C ARG A 328 1.43 1.77 23.40
N ALA A 329 2.03 1.91 24.60
CA ALA A 329 2.93 0.89 25.13
C ALA A 329 2.22 -0.45 25.38
N ARG A 330 0.97 -0.42 25.85
CA ARG A 330 0.12 -1.61 26.02
C ARG A 330 -0.23 -2.27 24.68
N ILE A 331 -0.55 -1.47 23.64
CA ILE A 331 -0.76 -1.97 22.27
C ILE A 331 0.51 -2.67 21.80
N THR A 332 1.67 -2.02 21.92
CA THR A 332 2.97 -2.59 21.54
C THR A 332 3.21 -3.93 22.22
N ASP A 333 2.98 -4.02 23.53
CA ASP A 333 3.18 -5.25 24.28
C ASP A 333 2.23 -6.38 23.83
N ALA A 334 0.95 -6.08 23.62
CA ALA A 334 -0.03 -7.04 23.13
C ALA A 334 0.36 -7.58 21.73
N LEU A 335 0.79 -6.72 20.82
CA LEU A 335 1.20 -7.13 19.47
C LEU A 335 2.49 -7.96 19.50
N VAL A 336 3.46 -7.58 20.32
CA VAL A 336 4.72 -8.33 20.49
C VAL A 336 4.47 -9.71 21.11
N LYS A 337 3.51 -9.83 22.04
CA LYS A 337 3.05 -11.11 22.56
C LYS A 337 2.38 -11.95 21.48
N GLY A 338 1.52 -11.34 20.65
CA GLY A 338 0.87 -12.00 19.50
C GLY A 338 1.89 -12.59 18.52
N ILE A 339 2.88 -11.80 18.11
CA ILE A 339 3.97 -12.27 17.23
C ILE A 339 4.75 -13.42 17.88
N SER A 340 5.12 -13.27 19.16
CA SER A 340 5.89 -14.32 19.86
C SER A 340 5.11 -15.62 20.02
N PHE A 341 3.80 -15.52 20.19
CA PHE A 341 2.93 -16.69 20.27
C PHE A 341 2.76 -17.37 18.91
N TYR A 342 2.54 -16.57 17.85
CA TYR A 342 2.47 -17.06 16.48
C TYR A 342 3.75 -17.79 16.06
N GLU A 343 4.93 -17.25 16.37
CA GLU A 343 6.22 -17.86 16.09
C GLU A 343 6.41 -19.21 16.80
N SER A 344 5.80 -19.41 17.96
CA SER A 344 5.95 -20.61 18.77
C SER A 344 5.08 -21.80 18.32
N ARG A 345 4.22 -21.58 17.31
CA ARG A 345 3.39 -22.63 16.70
C ARG A 345 4.19 -23.43 15.69
#